data_bdee3776d92ab44ff2b1ecf5159f550e
#
_entry.id   bdee3776d92ab44ff2b1ecf5159f550e
#
_cell.length_a   1.000
_cell.length_b   1.000
_cell.length_c   1.000
_cell.angle_alpha   90.00
_cell.angle_beta   90.00
_cell.angle_gamma   90.00
#
_symmetry.space_group_name_H-M   'P 1'
#
loop_
_entity.id
_entity.type
_entity.pdbx_description
1 polymer ?
#
loop_
_entity_poly.entity_id
_entity_poly.type
_entity_poly.pdbx_seq_one_letter_code
_entity_poly.pdbx_strand_id
1 'polypeptide(L)'
;MAEICRRVKGIQPVINWPHLHARGNRWLNDRESFKRVFDFFENSLGLKKFYTHFSGVEFDTEGNERHYSPIKKGEIKFEYLAEVILENDYNVITISDSPLMEHDAMYMKLIMERVEARRQERTARREASEKIKESRKAAAEAES
;
A
#
# COMPACT_ATOMS: atom_id res chain seq x y z
N MET A 1 -19.16 -5.02 -6.91
CA MET A 1 -18.22 -6.15 -6.67
C MET A 1 -18.41 -6.77 -5.29
N ALA A 2 -18.33 -6.06 -4.18
CA ALA A 2 -18.53 -6.61 -2.83
C ALA A 2 -19.87 -7.34 -2.67
N GLU A 3 -20.94 -6.84 -3.24
CA GLU A 3 -22.25 -7.49 -3.21
C GLU A 3 -22.26 -8.84 -3.93
N ILE A 4 -21.60 -8.94 -5.09
CA ILE A 4 -21.46 -10.20 -5.83
C ILE A 4 -20.71 -11.22 -4.99
N CYS A 5 -19.59 -10.80 -4.38
CA CYS A 5 -18.79 -11.68 -3.52
C CYS A 5 -19.56 -12.15 -2.27
N ARG A 6 -20.49 -11.35 -1.75
CA ARG A 6 -21.36 -11.78 -0.65
C ARG A 6 -22.39 -12.84 -1.06
N ARG A 7 -22.89 -12.74 -2.29
CA ARG A 7 -23.95 -13.64 -2.81
C ARG A 7 -23.42 -14.94 -3.39
N VAL A 8 -22.21 -14.94 -3.92
CA VAL A 8 -21.61 -16.10 -4.58
C VAL A 8 -20.45 -16.65 -3.73
N LYS A 9 -20.64 -17.86 -3.21
CA LYS A 9 -19.61 -18.52 -2.42
C LYS A 9 -18.38 -18.88 -3.27
N GLY A 10 -17.21 -18.72 -2.68
CA GLY A 10 -15.94 -19.15 -3.29
C GLY A 10 -15.30 -18.16 -4.26
N ILE A 11 -15.87 -16.97 -4.40
CA ILE A 11 -15.23 -15.87 -5.15
C ILE A 11 -14.70 -14.80 -4.22
N GLN A 12 -13.62 -14.17 -4.63
CA GLN A 12 -13.02 -13.02 -3.96
C GLN A 12 -12.80 -11.88 -4.95
N PRO A 13 -12.87 -10.63 -4.50
CA PRO A 13 -12.53 -9.51 -5.36
C PRO A 13 -11.03 -9.48 -5.64
N VAL A 14 -10.66 -9.08 -6.84
CA VAL A 14 -9.31 -8.67 -7.19
C VAL A 14 -9.29 -7.15 -7.27
N ILE A 15 -8.40 -6.52 -6.51
CA ILE A 15 -8.26 -5.07 -6.49
C ILE A 15 -7.32 -4.66 -7.61
N ASN A 16 -7.85 -4.01 -8.63
CA ASN A 16 -7.04 -3.43 -9.69
C ASN A 16 -6.83 -1.94 -9.41
N TRP A 17 -5.66 -1.61 -8.90
CA TRP A 17 -5.33 -0.25 -8.46
C TRP A 17 -5.39 0.78 -9.58
N PRO A 18 -4.81 0.54 -10.80
CA PRO A 18 -4.95 1.46 -11.92
C PRO A 18 -6.40 1.79 -12.27
N HIS A 19 -7.26 0.77 -12.35
CA HIS A 19 -8.68 0.98 -12.66
C HIS A 19 -9.42 1.74 -11.56
N LEU A 20 -9.13 1.46 -10.29
CA LEU A 20 -9.72 2.22 -9.19
C LEU A 20 -9.30 3.69 -9.26
N HIS A 21 -8.04 3.96 -9.58
CA HIS A 21 -7.54 5.31 -9.75
C HIS A 21 -8.24 6.04 -10.90
N ALA A 22 -8.30 5.40 -12.07
CA ALA A 22 -8.92 5.97 -13.26
C ALA A 22 -10.42 6.25 -13.08
N ARG A 23 -11.16 5.28 -12.55
CA ARG A 23 -12.60 5.40 -12.35
C ARG A 23 -13.02 6.32 -11.20
N GLY A 24 -12.14 6.55 -10.25
CA GLY A 24 -12.36 7.40 -9.09
C GLY A 24 -11.86 8.84 -9.27
N ASN A 25 -11.69 9.31 -10.50
CA ASN A 25 -11.17 10.63 -10.79
C ASN A 25 -9.75 10.87 -10.21
N ARG A 26 -8.87 9.88 -10.37
CA ARG A 26 -7.45 9.97 -10.02
C ARG A 26 -7.20 10.22 -8.52
N TRP A 27 -7.89 9.50 -7.66
CA TRP A 27 -7.95 9.75 -6.23
C TRP A 27 -6.92 9.00 -5.37
N LEU A 28 -6.22 7.98 -5.90
CA LEU A 28 -5.19 7.22 -5.19
C LEU A 28 -3.86 8.01 -5.16
N ASN A 29 -3.81 9.06 -4.36
CA ASN A 29 -2.70 10.01 -4.32
C ASN A 29 -1.89 9.98 -3.03
N ASP A 30 -2.36 9.26 -2.03
CA ASP A 30 -1.74 9.16 -0.73
C ASP A 30 -2.00 7.81 -0.07
N ARG A 31 -1.33 7.57 1.00
CA ARG A 31 -1.42 6.37 1.82
C ARG A 31 -2.85 6.09 2.31
N GLU A 32 -3.53 7.13 2.72
CA GLU A 32 -4.87 7.06 3.29
C GLU A 32 -5.91 6.57 2.27
N SER A 33 -5.77 6.97 1.02
CA SER A 33 -6.64 6.52 -0.07
C SER A 33 -6.52 5.02 -0.31
N PHE A 34 -5.30 4.46 -0.28
CA PHE A 34 -5.09 3.01 -0.35
C PHE A 34 -5.66 2.27 0.86
N LYS A 35 -5.46 2.83 2.06
CA LYS A 35 -5.98 2.24 3.31
C LYS A 35 -7.50 2.12 3.28
N ARG A 36 -8.21 3.13 2.79
CA ARG A 36 -9.67 3.10 2.67
C ARG A 36 -10.18 1.94 1.81
N VAL A 37 -9.45 1.55 0.77
CA VAL A 37 -9.84 0.40 -0.06
C VAL A 37 -9.76 -0.90 0.73
N PHE A 38 -8.66 -1.10 1.47
CA PHE A 38 -8.53 -2.27 2.33
C PHE A 38 -9.61 -2.30 3.42
N ASP A 39 -9.84 -1.19 4.10
CA ASP A 39 -10.87 -1.06 5.14
C ASP A 39 -12.26 -1.39 4.59
N PHE A 40 -12.56 -0.92 3.39
CA PHE A 40 -13.82 -1.24 2.74
C PHE A 40 -14.01 -2.75 2.55
N PHE A 41 -13.00 -3.47 2.06
CA PHE A 41 -13.10 -4.91 1.85
C PHE A 41 -13.03 -5.72 3.14
N GLU A 42 -12.25 -5.31 4.13
CA GLU A 42 -12.26 -5.91 5.46
C GLU A 42 -13.65 -5.78 6.12
N ASN A 43 -14.21 -4.59 6.10
CA ASN A 43 -15.51 -4.32 6.73
C ASN A 43 -16.69 -4.96 5.96
N SER A 44 -16.61 -4.99 4.63
CA SER A 44 -17.69 -5.51 3.79
C SER A 44 -17.69 -7.02 3.65
N LEU A 45 -16.53 -7.67 3.63
CA LEU A 45 -16.37 -9.07 3.30
C LEU A 45 -15.56 -9.87 4.33
N GLY A 46 -15.00 -9.22 5.35
CA GLY A 46 -14.14 -9.87 6.35
C GLY A 46 -12.85 -10.46 5.76
N LEU A 47 -12.33 -9.89 4.68
CA LEU A 47 -11.14 -10.40 4.00
C LEU A 47 -9.90 -10.23 4.86
N LYS A 48 -9.04 -11.26 4.88
CA LYS A 48 -7.72 -11.26 5.54
C LYS A 48 -6.58 -11.38 4.53
N LYS A 49 -6.87 -11.86 3.34
CA LYS A 49 -5.94 -11.98 2.22
C LYS A 49 -6.50 -11.25 1.02
N PHE A 50 -5.65 -10.48 0.36
CA PHE A 50 -6.02 -9.64 -0.76
C PHE A 50 -5.24 -10.03 -2.01
N TYR A 51 -5.94 -10.08 -3.14
CA TYR A 51 -5.34 -10.25 -4.45
C TYR A 51 -5.45 -8.93 -5.20
N THR A 52 -4.34 -8.45 -5.72
CA THR A 52 -4.28 -7.13 -6.34
C THR A 52 -3.48 -7.14 -7.63
N HIS A 53 -3.77 -6.19 -8.50
CA HIS A 53 -3.00 -5.87 -9.70
C HIS A 53 -2.47 -4.44 -9.60
N PHE A 54 -1.24 -4.24 -10.01
CA PHE A 54 -0.61 -2.92 -10.00
C PHE A 54 0.17 -2.65 -11.30
N SER A 55 0.03 -1.44 -11.82
CA SER A 55 0.85 -0.88 -12.90
C SER A 55 0.78 0.65 -12.84
N GLY A 56 1.58 1.32 -13.64
CA GLY A 56 1.27 2.69 -14.01
C GLY A 56 0.06 2.74 -14.95
N VAL A 57 -0.55 3.88 -15.06
CA VAL A 57 -1.63 4.14 -16.00
C VAL A 57 -1.44 5.52 -16.64
N GLU A 58 -1.66 5.59 -17.96
CA GLU A 58 -1.65 6.84 -18.71
C GLU A 58 -3.07 7.26 -19.07
N PHE A 59 -3.27 8.57 -19.10
CA PHE A 59 -4.53 9.20 -19.44
C PHE A 59 -4.42 9.99 -20.74
N ASP A 60 -5.52 10.10 -21.45
CA ASP A 60 -5.61 11.00 -22.59
C ASP A 60 -5.83 12.45 -22.17
N THR A 61 -5.94 13.36 -23.11
CA THR A 61 -6.18 14.79 -22.87
C THR A 61 -7.54 15.08 -22.21
N GLU A 62 -8.48 14.15 -22.31
CA GLU A 62 -9.82 14.24 -21.70
C GLU A 62 -9.86 13.62 -20.30
N GLY A 63 -8.77 12.97 -19.88
CA GLY A 63 -8.66 12.31 -18.56
C GLY A 63 -9.19 10.88 -18.52
N ASN A 64 -9.41 10.25 -19.68
CA ASN A 64 -9.81 8.86 -19.75
C ASN A 64 -8.58 7.95 -19.69
N GLU A 65 -8.74 6.79 -19.07
CA GLU A 65 -7.71 5.74 -19.06
C GLU A 65 -7.38 5.30 -20.48
N ARG A 66 -6.10 5.33 -20.83
CA ARG A 66 -5.62 4.99 -22.18
C ARG A 66 -4.99 3.61 -22.21
N HIS A 67 -3.91 3.42 -21.47
CA HIS A 67 -3.19 2.14 -21.39
C HIS A 67 -2.33 2.08 -20.14
N TYR A 68 -1.86 0.89 -19.81
CA TYR A 68 -0.90 0.71 -18.73
C TYR A 68 0.49 1.20 -19.15
N SER A 69 1.20 1.74 -18.18
CA SER A 69 2.56 2.24 -18.33
C SER A 69 3.49 1.63 -17.28
N PRO A 70 4.81 1.75 -17.46
CA PRO A 70 5.75 1.40 -16.40
C PRO A 70 5.44 2.11 -15.08
N ILE A 71 5.65 1.41 -13.98
CA ILE A 71 5.33 1.92 -12.62
C ILE A 71 6.00 3.26 -12.34
N LYS A 72 7.24 3.43 -12.76
CA LYS A 72 7.98 4.69 -12.58
C LYS A 72 7.36 5.90 -13.29
N LYS A 73 6.63 5.66 -14.37
CA LYS A 73 5.98 6.72 -15.17
C LYS A 73 4.56 7.02 -14.74
N GLY A 74 3.93 6.09 -14.01
CA GLY A 74 2.56 6.23 -13.56
C GLY A 74 2.39 7.26 -12.45
N GLU A 75 1.17 7.79 -12.33
CA GLU A 75 0.81 8.72 -11.26
C GLU A 75 0.70 8.02 -9.90
N ILE A 76 0.23 6.77 -9.92
CA ILE A 76 0.06 5.97 -8.70
C ILE A 76 1.44 5.57 -8.18
N LYS A 77 1.69 5.86 -6.90
CA LYS A 77 2.95 5.50 -6.25
C LYS A 77 2.81 4.19 -5.49
N PHE A 78 3.58 3.18 -5.89
CA PHE A 78 3.59 1.89 -5.22
C PHE A 78 4.10 1.99 -3.78
N GLU A 79 4.92 3.00 -3.47
CA GLU A 79 5.41 3.29 -2.13
C GLU A 79 4.27 3.46 -1.12
N TYR A 80 3.19 4.16 -1.48
CA TYR A 80 2.03 4.33 -0.60
C TYR A 80 1.32 3.02 -0.29
N LEU A 81 1.16 2.17 -1.31
CA LEU A 81 0.61 0.83 -1.13
C LEU A 81 1.51 -0.03 -0.25
N ALA A 82 2.83 0.00 -0.48
CA ALA A 82 3.81 -0.72 0.31
C ALA A 82 3.77 -0.31 1.79
N GLU A 83 3.69 0.99 2.07
CA GLU A 83 3.55 1.51 3.43
C GLU A 83 2.29 0.98 4.12
N VAL A 84 1.15 1.03 3.44
CA VAL A 84 -0.12 0.53 3.98
C VAL A 84 -0.07 -0.98 4.27
N ILE A 85 0.48 -1.76 3.35
CA ILE A 85 0.63 -3.21 3.52
C ILE A 85 1.47 -3.52 4.77
N LEU A 86 2.63 -2.88 4.91
CA LEU A 86 3.57 -3.15 6.00
C LEU A 86 3.09 -2.61 7.34
N GLU A 87 2.45 -1.45 7.36
CA GLU A 87 1.94 -0.84 8.60
C GLU A 87 0.78 -1.63 9.21
N ASN A 88 -0.03 -2.27 8.39
CA ASN A 88 -1.20 -3.02 8.83
C ASN A 88 -1.00 -4.54 8.80
N ASP A 89 0.19 -4.99 8.43
CA ASP A 89 0.52 -6.43 8.32
C ASP A 89 -0.47 -7.20 7.42
N TYR A 90 -0.85 -6.59 6.30
CA TYR A 90 -1.78 -7.20 5.37
C TYR A 90 -1.13 -8.35 4.59
N ASN A 91 -1.86 -9.44 4.44
CA ASN A 91 -1.49 -10.53 3.54
C ASN A 91 -1.96 -10.20 2.12
N VAL A 92 -1.05 -9.75 1.28
CA VAL A 92 -1.36 -9.27 -0.08
C VAL A 92 -0.52 -9.99 -1.12
N ILE A 93 -1.18 -10.41 -2.20
CA ILE A 93 -0.51 -10.84 -3.43
C ILE A 93 -0.74 -9.74 -4.47
N THR A 94 0.33 -9.20 -5.01
CA THR A 94 0.28 -8.17 -6.06
C THR A 94 0.88 -8.72 -7.35
N ILE A 95 0.11 -8.65 -8.43
CA ILE A 95 0.55 -9.02 -9.78
C ILE A 95 0.90 -7.75 -10.55
N SER A 96 2.02 -7.78 -11.26
CA SER A 96 2.41 -6.69 -12.16
C SER A 96 1.67 -6.82 -13.49
N ASP A 97 0.87 -5.81 -13.81
CA ASP A 97 0.23 -5.66 -15.14
C ASP A 97 1.01 -4.66 -16.03
N SER A 98 2.19 -4.27 -15.60
CA SER A 98 3.03 -3.33 -16.33
C SER A 98 3.51 -3.92 -17.65
N PRO A 99 3.68 -3.09 -18.70
CA PRO A 99 4.31 -3.52 -19.94
C PRO A 99 5.77 -3.97 -19.76
N LEU A 100 6.43 -3.65 -18.64
CA LEU A 100 7.75 -4.17 -18.27
C LEU A 100 7.71 -5.49 -17.49
N MET A 101 6.52 -6.09 -17.31
CA MET A 101 6.30 -7.42 -16.73
C MET A 101 7.12 -7.66 -15.45
N GLU A 102 8.04 -8.64 -15.49
CA GLU A 102 8.87 -9.04 -14.35
C GLU A 102 9.82 -7.95 -13.85
N HIS A 103 10.27 -7.04 -14.71
CA HIS A 103 11.12 -5.92 -14.29
C HIS A 103 10.39 -5.00 -13.30
N ASP A 104 9.13 -4.70 -13.57
CA ASP A 104 8.34 -3.90 -12.64
C ASP A 104 7.87 -4.70 -11.42
N ALA A 105 7.68 -6.01 -11.54
CA ALA A 105 7.47 -6.88 -10.38
C ALA A 105 8.69 -6.86 -9.44
N MET A 106 9.90 -6.96 -9.97
CA MET A 106 11.14 -6.82 -9.21
C MET A 106 11.31 -5.41 -8.63
N TYR A 107 10.90 -4.40 -9.37
CA TYR A 107 10.91 -3.02 -8.87
C TYR A 107 9.96 -2.81 -7.69
N MET A 108 8.75 -3.36 -7.75
CA MET A 108 7.81 -3.35 -6.60
C MET A 108 8.43 -4.05 -5.38
N LYS A 109 9.06 -5.20 -5.57
CA LYS A 109 9.77 -5.90 -4.49
C LYS A 109 10.85 -5.00 -3.86
N LEU A 110 11.66 -4.35 -4.66
CA LEU A 110 12.68 -3.43 -4.20
C LEU A 110 12.10 -2.25 -3.41
N ILE A 111 10.94 -1.72 -3.83
CA ILE A 111 10.23 -0.69 -3.08
C ILE A 111 9.78 -1.22 -1.72
N MET A 112 9.20 -2.41 -1.66
CA MET A 112 8.80 -3.06 -0.40
C MET A 112 10.00 -3.16 0.58
N GLU A 113 11.13 -3.66 0.11
CA GLU A 113 12.35 -3.79 0.92
C GLU A 113 12.85 -2.43 1.44
N ARG A 114 12.83 -1.39 0.62
CA ARG A 114 13.21 -0.03 1.02
C ARG A 114 12.25 0.58 2.05
N VAL A 115 10.97 0.38 1.88
CA VAL A 115 9.97 0.88 2.82
C VAL A 115 10.11 0.17 4.17
N GLU A 116 10.31 -1.15 4.16
CA GLU A 116 10.53 -1.93 5.38
C GLU A 116 11.81 -1.51 6.11
N ALA A 117 12.91 -1.32 5.41
CA ALA A 117 14.16 -0.85 6.01
C ALA A 117 13.98 0.52 6.69
N ARG A 118 13.33 1.46 6.01
CA ARG A 118 13.02 2.78 6.61
C ARG A 118 12.12 2.68 7.83
N ARG A 119 11.16 1.78 7.81
CA ARG A 119 10.27 1.53 8.94
C ARG A 119 11.04 1.00 10.15
N GLN A 120 11.91 0.03 9.95
CA GLN A 120 12.77 -0.54 11.00
C GLN A 120 13.70 0.51 11.61
N GLU A 121 14.34 1.34 10.79
CA GLU A 121 15.17 2.44 11.28
C GLU A 121 14.39 3.45 12.14
N ARG A 122 13.19 3.80 11.71
CA ARG A 122 12.31 4.72 12.49
C ARG A 122 11.94 4.12 13.83
N THR A 123 11.60 2.84 13.87
CA THR A 123 11.27 2.14 15.11
C THR A 123 12.47 2.11 16.06
N ALA A 124 13.64 1.71 15.56
CA ALA A 124 14.87 1.68 16.35
C ALA A 124 15.25 3.06 16.93
N ARG A 125 15.10 4.13 16.14
CA ARG A 125 15.35 5.51 16.61
C ARG A 125 14.37 5.93 17.72
N ARG A 126 13.10 5.55 17.60
CA ARG A 126 12.09 5.85 18.63
C ARG A 126 12.42 5.13 19.94
N GLU A 127 12.69 3.83 19.87
CA GLU A 127 13.05 3.03 21.05
C GLU A 127 14.31 3.57 21.74
N ALA A 128 15.34 3.92 20.97
CA ALA A 128 16.55 4.52 21.51
C ALA A 128 16.26 5.86 22.21
N SER A 129 15.42 6.70 21.60
CA SER A 129 15.03 7.99 22.19
C SER A 129 14.21 7.82 23.49
N GLU A 130 13.32 6.84 23.52
CA GLU A 130 12.53 6.53 24.71
C GLU A 130 13.41 6.04 25.86
N LYS A 131 14.35 5.12 25.59
CA LYS A 131 15.31 4.64 26.61
C LYS A 131 16.16 5.78 27.19
N ILE A 132 16.59 6.73 26.37
CA ILE A 132 17.35 7.91 26.84
C ILE A 132 16.48 8.79 27.75
N LYS A 133 15.21 9.01 27.39
CA LYS A 133 14.29 9.79 28.21
C LYS A 133 14.03 9.13 29.56
N GLU A 134 13.80 7.81 29.57
CA GLU A 134 13.61 7.03 30.80
C GLU A 134 14.84 7.06 31.71
N SER A 135 16.05 6.89 31.12
CA SER A 135 17.30 6.98 31.87
C SER A 135 17.51 8.36 32.50
N ARG A 136 17.21 9.43 31.76
CA ARG A 136 17.29 10.81 32.29
C ARG A 136 16.29 11.06 33.41
N LYS A 137 15.06 10.54 33.27
CA LYS A 137 14.02 10.65 34.29
C LYS A 137 14.43 9.91 35.57
N ALA A 138 14.91 8.66 35.42
CA ALA A 138 15.39 7.88 36.57
C ALA A 138 16.57 8.55 37.28
N ALA A 139 17.53 9.14 36.55
CA ALA A 139 18.63 9.88 37.14
C ALA A 139 18.17 11.13 37.91
N ALA A 140 17.21 11.88 37.36
CA ALA A 140 16.67 13.06 38.04
C ALA A 140 15.88 12.69 39.28
N GLU A 141 15.13 11.58 39.28
CA GLU A 141 14.41 11.07 40.47
C GLU A 141 15.35 10.56 41.57
N ALA A 142 16.55 10.04 41.19
CA ALA A 142 17.55 9.60 42.15
C ALA A 142 18.33 10.73 42.83
N GLU A 143 18.39 11.93 42.23
CA GLU A 143 19.05 13.12 42.73
C GLU A 143 18.14 13.97 43.64
N SER A 144 16.88 13.72 43.67
CA SER A 144 15.90 14.35 44.56
C SER A 144 15.67 13.48 45.84
#